data_34e9c9f313231943e2d07d8106b4c5b9
#
_entry.id   34e9c9f313231943e2d07d8106b4c5b9
#
_cell.length_a   1.000
_cell.length_b   1.000
_cell.length_c   1.000
_cell.angle_alpha   90.00
_cell.angle_beta   90.00
_cell.angle_gamma   90.00
#
_symmetry.space_group_name_H-M   'P 1'
#
loop_
_entity.id
_entity.type
_entity.pdbx_description
1 polymer ?
#
loop_
_entity_poly.entity_id
_entity_poly.type
_entity_poly.pdbx_seq_one_letter_code
_entity_poly.pdbx_strand_id
1 'polypeptide(L)'
;YELEDASSPAQYRLAMATENWDMPVIVTTAVQFFESFYSNRSSKCRKLHSLANSVIIFDEAQMLPTCHLQPCVGAIAELVRHFGATAVLCTATQPVLGDIFKRFGWSENITELCPDTRALYERFRRVSFRNAGGLSNEMLAGELKNSRQVLCIVNSRRAAQEIYDMLPKEGAYHLSTLMYPAHRQRVLNEIRQRLK
;
A
#
# COMPACT_ATOMS: atom_id res chain seq x y z
N TYR A 1 -18.92 -7.61 2.31
CA TYR A 1 -20.28 -7.98 2.73
C TYR A 1 -20.93 -8.72 1.56
N GLU A 2 -21.22 -10.00 1.72
CA GLU A 2 -22.03 -10.76 0.77
C GLU A 2 -23.51 -10.51 1.13
N LEU A 3 -24.33 -10.24 0.12
CA LEU A 3 -25.76 -9.91 0.29
C LEU A 3 -26.56 -11.05 0.96
N GLU A 4 -26.07 -12.28 0.85
CA GLU A 4 -26.68 -13.49 1.43
C GLU A 4 -26.61 -13.55 2.95
N ASP A 5 -25.67 -12.79 3.60
CA ASP A 5 -25.48 -12.78 5.05
C ASP A 5 -26.20 -11.60 5.75
N ALA A 6 -26.97 -10.79 5.04
CA ALA A 6 -27.65 -9.63 5.61
C ALA A 6 -28.87 -10.08 6.42
N SER A 7 -28.70 -10.23 7.72
CA SER A 7 -29.75 -10.69 8.68
C SER A 7 -30.74 -9.61 9.10
N SER A 8 -30.53 -8.33 8.71
CA SER A 8 -31.42 -7.22 9.06
C SER A 8 -31.61 -6.25 7.87
N PRO A 9 -32.75 -5.51 7.82
CA PRO A 9 -32.99 -4.48 6.79
C PRO A 9 -31.90 -3.41 6.73
N ALA A 10 -31.26 -3.09 7.85
CA ALA A 10 -30.17 -2.13 7.92
C ALA A 10 -28.89 -2.68 7.27
N GLN A 11 -28.56 -3.93 7.49
CA GLN A 11 -27.43 -4.60 6.85
C GLN A 11 -27.62 -4.73 5.33
N TYR A 12 -28.86 -5.03 4.90
CA TYR A 12 -29.19 -5.07 3.49
C TYR A 12 -28.99 -3.70 2.80
N ARG A 13 -29.48 -2.61 3.42
CA ARG A 13 -29.26 -1.25 2.93
C ARG A 13 -27.78 -0.89 2.84
N LEU A 14 -27.01 -1.27 3.84
CA LEU A 14 -25.56 -1.03 3.88
C LEU A 14 -24.86 -1.81 2.77
N ALA A 15 -25.23 -3.06 2.53
CA ALA A 15 -24.69 -3.87 1.44
C ALA A 15 -24.99 -3.23 0.07
N MET A 16 -26.21 -2.78 -0.15
CA MET A 16 -26.61 -2.08 -1.39
C MET A 16 -25.86 -0.75 -1.57
N ALA A 17 -25.70 0.03 -0.51
CA ALA A 17 -24.94 1.27 -0.55
C ALA A 17 -23.45 1.03 -0.86
N THR A 18 -22.88 -0.10 -0.38
CA THR A 18 -21.51 -0.51 -0.70
C THR A 18 -21.33 -0.87 -2.18
N GLU A 19 -22.35 -1.43 -2.81
CA GLU A 19 -22.29 -1.75 -4.25
C GLU A 19 -22.22 -0.50 -5.13
N ASN A 20 -22.91 0.57 -4.75
CA ASN A 20 -23.01 1.81 -5.52
C ASN A 20 -22.08 2.91 -5.00
N TRP A 21 -21.42 2.70 -3.87
CA TRP A 21 -20.68 3.73 -3.13
C TRP A 21 -21.54 4.94 -2.73
N ASP A 22 -22.77 4.67 -2.39
CA ASP A 22 -23.75 5.69 -1.97
C ASP A 22 -23.64 5.94 -0.45
N MET A 23 -22.44 6.33 -0.01
CA MET A 23 -22.10 6.62 1.38
C MET A 23 -21.17 7.84 1.44
N PRO A 24 -21.28 8.68 2.52
CA PRO A 24 -20.44 9.86 2.67
C PRO A 24 -18.94 9.55 2.80
N VAL A 25 -18.60 8.38 3.37
CA VAL A 25 -17.22 7.92 3.55
C VAL A 25 -17.12 6.49 3.07
N ILE A 26 -16.18 6.25 2.17
CA ILE A 26 -15.96 4.94 1.55
C ILE A 26 -14.48 4.59 1.72
N VAL A 27 -14.21 3.39 2.24
CA VAL A 27 -12.87 2.81 2.29
C VAL A 27 -12.82 1.63 1.34
N THR A 28 -11.89 1.66 0.40
CA THR A 28 -11.76 0.61 -0.62
C THR A 28 -10.30 0.36 -0.97
N THR A 29 -10.03 -0.65 -1.79
CA THR A 29 -8.69 -0.91 -2.30
C THR A 29 -8.47 -0.16 -3.61
N ALA A 30 -7.21 0.20 -3.92
CA ALA A 30 -6.85 0.79 -5.20
C ALA A 30 -7.29 -0.09 -6.39
N VAL A 31 -7.20 -1.41 -6.25
CA VAL A 31 -7.65 -2.35 -7.29
C VAL A 31 -9.15 -2.18 -7.56
N GLN A 32 -9.98 -2.20 -6.54
CA GLN A 32 -11.43 -2.05 -6.70
C GLN A 32 -11.80 -0.67 -7.24
N PHE A 33 -11.08 0.38 -6.84
CA PHE A 33 -11.26 1.73 -7.35
C PHE A 33 -11.00 1.78 -8.86
N PHE A 34 -9.82 1.35 -9.33
CA PHE A 34 -9.48 1.42 -10.75
C PHE A 34 -10.25 0.41 -11.61
N GLU A 35 -10.62 -0.75 -11.08
CA GLU A 35 -11.52 -1.66 -11.78
C GLU A 35 -12.90 -1.04 -12.08
N SER A 36 -13.33 -0.08 -11.28
CA SER A 36 -14.58 0.63 -11.55
C SER A 36 -14.51 1.51 -12.81
N PHE A 37 -13.32 1.98 -13.19
CA PHE A 37 -13.11 2.74 -14.44
C PHE A 37 -12.95 1.85 -15.65
N TYR A 38 -12.22 0.75 -15.51
CA TYR A 38 -11.73 -0.02 -16.66
C TYR A 38 -12.42 -1.37 -16.82
N SER A 39 -13.45 -1.64 -16.02
CA SER A 39 -14.23 -2.87 -16.14
C SER A 39 -15.18 -2.81 -17.32
N ASN A 40 -15.36 -3.94 -18.00
CA ASN A 40 -16.41 -4.15 -19.01
C ASN A 40 -17.77 -4.53 -18.39
N ARG A 41 -17.86 -4.56 -17.04
CA ARG A 41 -19.10 -4.92 -16.32
C ARG A 41 -19.79 -3.65 -15.81
N SER A 42 -21.03 -3.44 -16.22
CA SER A 42 -21.86 -2.31 -15.80
C SER A 42 -22.04 -2.22 -14.28
N SER A 43 -22.09 -3.37 -13.59
CA SER A 43 -22.16 -3.45 -12.13
C SER A 43 -20.96 -2.82 -11.43
N LYS A 44 -19.76 -2.86 -12.01
CA LYS A 44 -18.58 -2.19 -11.47
C LYS A 44 -18.56 -0.70 -11.79
N CYS A 45 -18.99 -0.32 -13.00
CA CYS A 45 -19.01 1.07 -13.45
C CYS A 45 -20.06 1.94 -12.74
N ARG A 46 -21.06 1.34 -12.10
CA ARG A 46 -22.09 2.06 -11.33
C ARG A 46 -21.52 3.03 -10.29
N LYS A 47 -20.37 2.73 -9.75
CA LYS A 47 -19.72 3.50 -8.69
C LYS A 47 -19.17 4.85 -9.14
N LEU A 48 -18.99 5.04 -10.44
CA LEU A 48 -18.34 6.24 -11.00
C LEU A 48 -19.08 7.54 -10.69
N HIS A 49 -20.41 7.50 -10.61
CA HIS A 49 -21.21 8.70 -10.33
C HIS A 49 -20.92 9.27 -8.91
N SER A 50 -20.57 8.41 -7.96
CA SER A 50 -20.26 8.83 -6.59
C SER A 50 -18.86 9.46 -6.45
N LEU A 51 -18.03 9.39 -7.49
CA LEU A 51 -16.70 10.00 -7.51
C LEU A 51 -16.69 11.46 -7.94
N ALA A 52 -17.76 11.94 -8.59
CA ALA A 52 -17.89 13.34 -8.93
C ALA A 52 -18.01 14.19 -7.65
N ASN A 53 -17.30 15.33 -7.63
CA ASN A 53 -17.27 16.27 -6.50
C ASN A 53 -16.81 15.64 -5.17
N SER A 54 -16.02 14.56 -5.22
CA SER A 54 -15.52 13.86 -4.05
C SER A 54 -14.07 14.24 -3.72
N VAL A 55 -13.64 13.94 -2.50
CA VAL A 55 -12.23 13.95 -2.11
C VAL A 55 -11.74 12.51 -2.06
N ILE A 56 -10.73 12.20 -2.86
CA ILE A 56 -10.18 10.86 -3.02
C ILE A 56 -8.77 10.84 -2.44
N ILE A 57 -8.57 10.06 -1.39
CA ILE A 57 -7.27 9.93 -0.71
C ILE A 57 -6.66 8.59 -1.11
N PHE A 58 -5.53 8.64 -1.80
CA PHE A 58 -4.71 7.46 -2.12
C PHE A 58 -3.62 7.33 -1.06
N ASP A 59 -3.84 6.45 -0.09
CA ASP A 59 -2.82 6.09 0.87
C ASP A 59 -1.83 5.10 0.25
N GLU A 60 -0.54 5.23 0.59
CA GLU A 60 0.55 4.45 -0.01
C GLU A 60 0.56 4.54 -1.56
N ALA A 61 0.46 5.77 -2.10
CA ALA A 61 0.36 6.01 -3.55
C ALA A 61 1.52 5.40 -4.37
N GLN A 62 2.68 5.13 -3.76
CA GLN A 62 3.79 4.41 -4.41
C GLN A 62 3.47 2.95 -4.71
N MET A 63 2.42 2.38 -4.11
CA MET A 63 1.97 1.01 -4.37
C MET A 63 1.09 0.87 -5.62
N LEU A 64 0.82 1.98 -6.32
CA LEU A 64 0.14 1.92 -7.62
C LEU A 64 0.93 1.03 -8.59
N PRO A 65 0.25 0.10 -9.30
CA PRO A 65 0.92 -0.89 -10.12
C PRO A 65 1.68 -0.21 -11.27
N THR A 66 2.99 -0.41 -11.35
CA THR A 66 3.86 0.23 -12.33
C THR A 66 3.49 -0.10 -13.78
N CYS A 67 3.01 -1.33 -14.04
CA CYS A 67 2.55 -1.77 -15.36
C CYS A 67 1.24 -1.08 -15.80
N HIS A 68 0.46 -0.53 -14.87
CA HIS A 68 -0.80 0.18 -15.13
C HIS A 68 -0.78 1.63 -14.61
N LEU A 69 0.41 2.17 -14.36
CA LEU A 69 0.53 3.48 -13.74
C LEU A 69 -0.06 4.60 -14.62
N GLN A 70 0.17 4.55 -15.93
CA GLN A 70 -0.38 5.54 -16.86
C GLN A 70 -1.91 5.58 -16.86
N PRO A 71 -2.65 4.47 -17.04
CA PRO A 71 -4.10 4.50 -16.92
C PRO A 71 -4.58 4.93 -15.53
N CYS A 72 -3.92 4.51 -14.45
CA CYS A 72 -4.29 4.94 -13.09
C CYS A 72 -4.19 6.46 -12.94
N VAL A 73 -3.08 7.04 -13.36
CA VAL A 73 -2.87 8.50 -13.33
C VAL A 73 -3.84 9.22 -14.27
N GLY A 74 -4.11 8.64 -15.45
CA GLY A 74 -5.10 9.17 -16.38
C GLY A 74 -6.51 9.25 -15.78
N ALA A 75 -6.97 8.19 -15.10
CA ALA A 75 -8.27 8.19 -14.41
C ALA A 75 -8.34 9.26 -13.31
N ILE A 76 -7.28 9.43 -12.52
CA ILE A 76 -7.20 10.49 -11.51
C ILE A 76 -7.29 11.87 -12.18
N ALA A 77 -6.53 12.06 -13.24
CA ALA A 77 -6.51 13.31 -13.99
C ALA A 77 -7.90 13.68 -14.54
N GLU A 78 -8.61 12.72 -15.14
CA GLU A 78 -9.97 12.92 -15.65
C GLU A 78 -10.95 13.30 -14.52
N LEU A 79 -10.92 12.62 -13.39
CA LEU A 79 -11.77 12.92 -12.24
C LEU A 79 -11.58 14.36 -11.74
N VAL A 80 -10.33 14.76 -11.58
CA VAL A 80 -10.02 16.10 -11.08
C VAL A 80 -10.35 17.15 -12.11
N ARG A 81 -10.10 16.92 -13.40
CA ARG A 81 -10.32 17.92 -14.46
C ARG A 81 -11.79 18.12 -14.82
N HIS A 82 -12.53 17.04 -14.92
CA HIS A 82 -13.85 17.06 -15.53
C HIS A 82 -14.99 16.74 -14.57
N PHE A 83 -14.69 16.15 -13.41
CA PHE A 83 -15.71 15.71 -12.46
C PHE A 83 -15.65 16.42 -11.10
N GLY A 84 -14.86 17.49 -11.00
CA GLY A 84 -14.77 18.30 -9.78
C GLY A 84 -14.19 17.56 -8.57
N ALA A 85 -13.55 16.42 -8.76
CA ALA A 85 -12.94 15.68 -7.68
C ALA A 85 -11.62 16.30 -7.23
N THR A 86 -11.24 16.07 -5.97
CA THR A 86 -9.92 16.42 -5.44
C THR A 86 -9.16 15.14 -5.12
N ALA A 87 -7.96 14.97 -5.66
CA ALA A 87 -7.12 13.82 -5.37
C ALA A 87 -5.99 14.19 -4.40
N VAL A 88 -5.84 13.44 -3.32
CA VAL A 88 -4.76 13.57 -2.34
C VAL A 88 -3.91 12.31 -2.40
N LEU A 89 -2.61 12.47 -2.67
CA LEU A 89 -1.67 11.36 -2.72
C LEU A 89 -0.82 11.36 -1.45
N CYS A 90 -1.02 10.35 -0.60
CA CYS A 90 -0.24 10.14 0.61
C CYS A 90 0.82 9.07 0.33
N THR A 91 2.06 9.34 0.69
CA THR A 91 3.16 8.40 0.45
C THR A 91 4.32 8.64 1.41
N ALA A 92 4.93 7.56 1.88
CA ALA A 92 6.15 7.62 2.67
C ALA A 92 7.40 7.91 1.81
N THR A 93 7.36 7.53 0.53
CA THR A 93 8.42 7.77 -0.44
C THR A 93 7.81 8.43 -1.66
N GLN A 94 8.22 9.66 -1.96
CA GLN A 94 7.64 10.43 -3.05
C GLN A 94 7.89 9.74 -4.40
N PRO A 95 6.90 9.13 -5.03
CA PRO A 95 7.08 8.52 -6.33
C PRO A 95 7.27 9.64 -7.37
N VAL A 96 8.09 9.37 -8.39
CA VAL A 96 8.31 10.31 -9.50
C VAL A 96 7.07 10.32 -10.42
N LEU A 97 5.93 10.72 -9.87
CA LEU A 97 4.66 10.82 -10.61
C LEU A 97 4.57 12.13 -11.42
N GLY A 98 5.38 13.13 -11.08
CA GLY A 98 5.34 14.46 -11.68
C GLY A 98 5.46 14.44 -13.20
N ASP A 99 6.38 13.64 -13.76
CA ASP A 99 6.54 13.54 -15.21
C ASP A 99 5.38 12.81 -15.90
N ILE A 100 4.72 11.90 -15.19
CA ILE A 100 3.53 11.23 -15.69
C ILE A 100 2.35 12.19 -15.67
N PHE A 101 2.16 12.93 -14.60
CA PHE A 101 1.13 13.96 -14.51
C PHE A 101 1.30 15.02 -15.60
N LYS A 102 2.53 15.46 -15.91
CA LYS A 102 2.80 16.39 -17.01
C LYS A 102 2.30 15.90 -18.35
N ARG A 103 2.43 14.60 -18.64
CA ARG A 103 1.90 13.99 -19.88
C ARG A 103 0.38 14.12 -20.02
N PHE A 104 -0.33 14.19 -18.89
CA PHE A 104 -1.78 14.44 -18.85
C PHE A 104 -2.13 15.93 -18.69
N GLY A 105 -1.15 16.83 -18.87
CA GLY A 105 -1.38 18.27 -18.81
C GLY A 105 -1.48 18.84 -17.38
N TRP A 106 -0.89 18.15 -16.39
CA TRP A 106 -0.92 18.53 -14.97
C TRP A 106 0.46 18.98 -14.49
N SER A 107 0.98 20.07 -14.99
CA SER A 107 2.24 20.62 -14.49
C SER A 107 2.07 21.69 -13.42
N GLU A 108 0.90 22.32 -13.33
CA GLU A 108 0.74 23.56 -12.58
C GLU A 108 -0.17 23.46 -11.35
N ASN A 109 -0.92 22.38 -11.16
CA ASN A 109 -1.96 22.29 -10.13
C ASN A 109 -1.68 21.26 -9.02
N ILE A 110 -0.43 20.81 -8.87
CA ILE A 110 -0.06 19.91 -7.78
C ILE A 110 0.46 20.77 -6.62
N THR A 111 -0.28 20.79 -5.52
CA THR A 111 0.11 21.50 -4.30
C THR A 111 0.73 20.49 -3.33
N GLU A 112 1.97 20.79 -2.91
CA GLU A 112 2.61 20.07 -1.81
C GLU A 112 2.00 20.54 -0.49
N LEU A 113 1.33 19.62 0.22
CA LEU A 113 0.70 19.92 1.51
C LEU A 113 1.71 20.05 2.64
N CYS A 114 2.92 19.53 2.46
CA CYS A 114 3.99 19.61 3.43
C CYS A 114 5.08 20.58 2.92
N PRO A 115 5.05 21.85 3.31
CA PRO A 115 5.85 22.89 2.66
C PRO A 115 7.36 22.76 2.88
N ASP A 116 7.80 22.08 3.93
CA ASP A 116 9.23 21.88 4.21
C ASP A 116 9.52 20.40 4.52
N THR A 117 9.42 19.60 3.48
CA THR A 117 9.73 18.16 3.55
C THR A 117 11.17 17.90 3.98
N ARG A 118 12.13 18.76 3.56
CA ARG A 118 13.54 18.58 3.90
C ARG A 118 13.81 18.79 5.40
N ALA A 119 13.30 19.87 5.99
CA ALA A 119 13.42 20.08 7.43
C ALA A 119 12.75 18.98 8.25
N LEU A 120 11.60 18.46 7.77
CA LEU A 120 10.95 17.31 8.39
C LEU A 120 11.82 16.06 8.33
N TYR A 121 12.41 15.72 7.18
CA TYR A 121 13.35 14.61 7.07
C TYR A 121 14.54 14.74 8.00
N GLU A 122 15.14 15.91 8.09
CA GLU A 122 16.26 16.19 9.01
C GLU A 122 15.84 16.04 10.47
N ARG A 123 14.71 16.61 10.85
CA ARG A 123 14.17 16.56 12.22
C ARG A 123 13.78 15.15 12.66
N PHE A 124 13.23 14.35 11.75
CA PHE A 124 12.78 12.98 12.01
C PHE A 124 13.82 11.91 11.65
N ARG A 125 15.01 12.29 11.27
CA ARG A 125 16.09 11.36 10.93
C ARG A 125 16.45 10.50 12.14
N ARG A 126 16.14 9.19 12.06
CA ARG A 126 16.39 8.20 13.12
C ARG A 126 17.31 7.08 12.67
N VAL A 127 17.69 7.05 11.41
CA VAL A 127 18.44 5.95 10.80
C VAL A 127 19.57 6.50 9.95
N SER A 128 20.60 5.69 9.80
CA SER A 128 21.66 5.86 8.80
C SER A 128 21.59 4.74 7.79
N PHE A 129 21.86 5.06 6.54
CA PHE A 129 21.90 4.07 5.46
C PHE A 129 23.33 3.71 5.14
N ARG A 130 23.60 2.41 5.02
CA ARG A 130 24.86 1.87 4.52
C ARG A 130 24.57 0.98 3.32
N ASN A 131 25.17 1.28 2.18
CA ASN A 131 25.15 0.38 1.05
C ASN A 131 26.20 -0.72 1.28
N ALA A 132 25.76 -1.96 1.48
CA ALA A 132 26.64 -3.11 1.68
C ALA A 132 27.04 -3.78 0.35
N GLY A 133 26.56 -3.30 -0.80
CA GLY A 133 26.81 -3.92 -2.09
C GLY A 133 26.10 -5.27 -2.25
N GLY A 134 26.62 -6.13 -3.12
CA GLY A 134 26.11 -7.50 -3.29
C GLY A 134 26.64 -8.41 -2.19
N LEU A 135 25.76 -9.01 -1.40
CA LEU A 135 26.10 -10.01 -0.38
C LEU A 135 25.57 -11.38 -0.82
N SER A 136 26.37 -12.44 -0.61
CA SER A 136 25.83 -13.80 -0.68
C SER A 136 24.94 -14.11 0.53
N ASN A 137 24.10 -15.15 0.45
CA ASN A 137 23.25 -15.57 1.56
C ASN A 137 24.08 -15.94 2.81
N GLU A 138 25.29 -16.53 2.62
CA GLU A 138 26.19 -16.89 3.70
C GLU A 138 26.78 -15.65 4.38
N MET A 139 27.22 -14.67 3.61
CA MET A 139 27.74 -13.40 4.14
C MET A 139 26.64 -12.65 4.92
N LEU A 140 25.43 -12.60 4.37
CA LEU A 140 24.28 -11.97 5.02
C LEU A 140 23.93 -12.71 6.31
N ALA A 141 23.86 -14.04 6.30
CA ALA A 141 23.62 -14.84 7.51
C ALA A 141 24.69 -14.61 8.59
N GLY A 142 25.95 -14.40 8.19
CA GLY A 142 27.05 -14.03 9.08
C GLY A 142 26.81 -12.66 9.75
N GLU A 143 26.43 -11.64 8.99
CA GLU A 143 26.11 -10.32 9.56
C GLU A 143 24.90 -10.38 10.50
N LEU A 144 23.87 -11.15 10.15
CA LEU A 144 22.68 -11.33 10.98
C LEU A 144 22.99 -11.98 12.33
N LYS A 145 23.86 -13.00 12.34
CA LYS A 145 24.30 -13.68 13.59
C LYS A 145 25.02 -12.75 14.57
N ASN A 146 25.76 -11.79 14.06
CA ASN A 146 26.51 -10.82 14.85
C ASN A 146 25.67 -9.65 15.36
N SER A 147 24.41 -9.56 14.95
CA SER A 147 23.51 -8.47 15.32
C SER A 147 22.66 -8.85 16.52
N ARG A 148 22.56 -7.96 17.51
CA ARG A 148 21.74 -8.19 18.71
C ARG A 148 20.24 -8.27 18.37
N GLN A 149 19.77 -7.37 17.54
CA GLN A 149 18.40 -7.30 17.04
C GLN A 149 18.46 -6.84 15.60
N VAL A 150 17.86 -7.61 14.69
CA VAL A 150 17.91 -7.34 13.27
C VAL A 150 16.65 -7.83 12.58
N LEU A 151 16.19 -7.07 11.60
CA LEU A 151 15.15 -7.46 10.66
C LEU A 151 15.77 -7.59 9.27
N CYS A 152 15.69 -8.77 8.69
CA CYS A 152 16.11 -9.03 7.31
C CYS A 152 14.87 -9.13 6.42
N ILE A 153 14.77 -8.29 5.40
CA ILE A 153 13.68 -8.31 4.42
C ILE A 153 14.26 -8.71 3.07
N VAL A 154 13.71 -9.74 2.48
CA VAL A 154 14.11 -10.25 1.17
C VAL A 154 12.91 -10.33 0.24
N ASN A 155 13.15 -10.31 -1.06
CA ASN A 155 12.12 -10.26 -2.08
C ASN A 155 11.58 -11.64 -2.53
N SER A 156 12.12 -12.73 -2.00
CA SER A 156 11.64 -14.07 -2.32
C SER A 156 11.49 -14.95 -1.09
N ARG A 157 10.46 -15.82 -1.11
CA ARG A 157 10.20 -16.80 -0.05
C ARG A 157 11.34 -17.82 0.09
N ARG A 158 11.94 -18.18 -1.03
CA ARG A 158 13.07 -19.11 -1.08
C ARG A 158 14.29 -18.52 -0.38
N ALA A 159 14.68 -17.29 -0.71
CA ALA A 159 15.79 -16.62 -0.04
C ALA A 159 15.55 -16.45 1.47
N ALA A 160 14.31 -16.12 1.88
CA ALA A 160 13.96 -16.03 3.29
C ALA A 160 14.17 -17.37 4.02
N GLN A 161 13.77 -18.48 3.41
CA GLN A 161 13.95 -19.82 3.99
C GLN A 161 15.44 -20.23 4.04
N GLU A 162 16.17 -20.05 2.94
CA GLU A 162 17.59 -20.37 2.87
C GLU A 162 18.41 -19.64 3.94
N ILE A 163 18.20 -18.33 4.10
CA ILE A 163 18.86 -17.52 5.11
C ILE A 163 18.47 -17.98 6.52
N TYR A 164 17.17 -18.22 6.76
CA TYR A 164 16.68 -18.68 8.05
C TYR A 164 17.29 -20.04 8.45
N ASP A 165 17.48 -20.95 7.49
CA ASP A 165 18.09 -22.27 7.75
C ASP A 165 19.56 -22.21 8.12
N MET A 166 20.26 -21.12 7.74
CA MET A 166 21.63 -20.86 8.12
C MET A 166 21.76 -20.20 9.52
N LEU A 167 20.65 -19.73 10.11
CA LEU A 167 20.67 -19.06 11.41
C LEU A 167 20.45 -20.05 12.57
N PRO A 168 20.98 -19.74 13.79
CA PRO A 168 20.61 -20.47 14.99
C PRO A 168 19.11 -20.42 15.20
N LYS A 169 18.49 -21.54 15.53
CA LYS A 169 17.02 -21.59 15.72
C LYS A 169 16.56 -20.83 16.95
N GLU A 170 17.44 -20.70 17.95
CA GLU A 170 17.16 -19.91 19.14
C GLU A 170 17.22 -18.42 18.82
N GLY A 171 16.08 -17.75 18.96
CA GLY A 171 15.94 -16.31 18.74
C GLY A 171 15.78 -15.87 17.30
N ALA A 172 15.83 -16.77 16.33
CA ALA A 172 15.51 -16.49 14.95
C ALA A 172 14.04 -16.80 14.64
N TYR A 173 13.39 -15.90 13.93
CA TYR A 173 12.01 -16.04 13.51
C TYR A 173 11.91 -15.89 11.99
N HIS A 174 11.10 -16.71 11.36
CA HIS A 174 10.81 -16.65 9.94
C HIS A 174 9.35 -16.24 9.71
N LEU A 175 9.14 -15.26 8.87
CA LEU A 175 7.81 -14.82 8.43
C LEU A 175 7.73 -14.87 6.91
N SER A 176 6.72 -15.54 6.37
CA SER A 176 6.48 -15.56 4.95
C SER A 176 4.99 -15.54 4.61
N THR A 177 4.68 -15.29 3.35
CA THR A 177 3.29 -15.30 2.84
C THR A 177 2.69 -16.71 2.75
N LEU A 178 3.48 -17.77 2.99
CA LEU A 178 2.98 -19.16 3.05
C LEU A 178 2.37 -19.50 4.42
N MET A 179 2.61 -18.67 5.43
CA MET A 179 2.05 -18.91 6.75
C MET A 179 0.56 -18.60 6.78
N TYR A 180 -0.23 -19.52 7.32
CA TYR A 180 -1.64 -19.24 7.58
C TYR A 180 -1.81 -18.18 8.70
N PRO A 181 -2.89 -17.40 8.70
CA PRO A 181 -3.02 -16.20 9.54
C PRO A 181 -2.78 -16.44 11.03
N ALA A 182 -3.34 -17.50 11.60
CA ALA A 182 -3.19 -17.80 13.04
C ALA A 182 -1.74 -18.13 13.41
N HIS A 183 -1.01 -18.88 12.57
CA HIS A 183 0.41 -19.14 12.79
C HIS A 183 1.24 -17.86 12.74
N ARG A 184 1.01 -17.03 11.71
CA ARG A 184 1.69 -15.74 11.58
C ARG A 184 1.46 -14.85 12.79
N GLN A 185 0.22 -14.79 13.29
CA GLN A 185 -0.12 -13.99 14.46
C GLN A 185 0.58 -14.49 15.73
N ARG A 186 0.70 -15.81 15.92
CA ARG A 186 1.43 -16.41 17.04
C ARG A 186 2.90 -15.99 17.01
N VAL A 187 3.58 -16.16 15.87
CA VAL A 187 5.01 -15.77 15.74
C VAL A 187 5.20 -14.27 15.98
N LEU A 188 4.31 -13.41 15.45
CA LEU A 188 4.38 -11.97 15.70
C LEU A 188 4.21 -11.63 17.19
N ASN A 189 3.36 -12.34 17.92
CA ASN A 189 3.19 -12.15 19.34
C ASN A 189 4.44 -12.58 20.13
N GLU A 190 5.05 -13.70 19.77
CA GLU A 190 6.32 -14.16 20.35
C GLU A 190 7.45 -13.13 20.14
N ILE A 191 7.59 -12.63 18.91
CA ILE A 191 8.55 -11.56 18.59
C ILE A 191 8.30 -10.32 19.46
N ARG A 192 7.03 -9.87 19.56
CA ARG A 192 6.68 -8.70 20.38
C ARG A 192 6.97 -8.88 21.87
N GLN A 193 6.75 -10.06 22.41
CA GLN A 193 7.08 -10.37 23.81
C GLN A 193 8.59 -10.33 24.05
N ARG A 194 9.39 -10.80 23.09
CA ARG A 194 10.84 -10.83 23.21
C ARG A 194 11.51 -9.46 23.03
N LEU A 195 10.84 -8.54 22.35
CA LEU A 195 11.31 -7.17 22.12
C LEU A 195 10.98 -6.20 23.28
N LYS A 196 10.13 -6.61 24.22
CA LYS A 196 9.85 -5.89 25.47
C LYS A 196 10.92 -6.16 26.52
#